data_dd1e4a8fc2086a4b4af4746b05704d85
#
_entry.id   dd1e4a8fc2086a4b4af4746b05704d85
#
_cell.length_a   1.000
_cell.length_b   1.000
_cell.length_c   1.000
_cell.angle_alpha   90.00
_cell.angle_beta   90.00
_cell.angle_gamma   90.00
#
_symmetry.space_group_name_H-M   'P 1'
#
loop_
_entity.id
_entity.type
_entity.pdbx_description
1 polymer ?
#
loop_
_entity_poly.entity_id
_entity_poly.type
_entity_poly.pdbx_seq_one_letter_code
_entity_poly.pdbx_strand_id
1 'polypeptide(L)'
;SMIIYVLMLFQVVTSQDVVNWSSNNFIPFKEMLRYRFGSRLFIKNVLGNLILFLPYGFFASYTLKPEKGKLIVFLTLLASLTIECVQMMIGRVFDVDDILLNTLGGYIGYLCYHYGHKFSTKLPSFCKSEWFLNILSVIILLCVIAIIW
;
A
#
# COMPACT_ATOMS: atom_id res chain seq x y z
N SER A 1 -12.39 7.15 6.99
CA SER A 1 -13.03 6.79 5.73
C SER A 1 -11.99 6.48 4.67
N MET A 2 -12.28 5.55 3.79
CA MET A 2 -11.39 5.12 2.69
C MET A 2 -10.88 6.30 1.85
N ILE A 3 -11.73 7.30 1.60
CA ILE A 3 -11.38 8.49 0.81
C ILE A 3 -10.23 9.27 1.46
N ILE A 4 -10.31 9.52 2.76
CA ILE A 4 -9.24 10.24 3.50
C ILE A 4 -7.93 9.46 3.42
N TYR A 5 -7.99 8.13 3.59
CA TYR A 5 -6.82 7.28 3.48
C TYR A 5 -6.17 7.36 2.08
N VAL A 6 -6.98 7.28 1.01
CA VAL A 6 -6.49 7.37 -0.37
C VAL A 6 -5.84 8.73 -0.66
N LEU A 7 -6.44 9.84 -0.18
CA LEU A 7 -5.87 11.18 -0.34
C LEU A 7 -4.54 11.32 0.40
N MET A 8 -4.46 10.84 1.64
CA MET A 8 -3.21 10.86 2.43
C MET A 8 -2.14 9.95 1.82
N LEU A 9 -2.52 8.76 1.35
CA LEU A 9 -1.63 7.84 0.64
C LEU A 9 -1.03 8.52 -0.59
N PHE A 10 -1.87 9.16 -1.40
CA PHE A 10 -1.43 9.88 -2.59
C PHE A 10 -0.47 11.02 -2.22
N GLN A 11 -0.79 11.80 -1.19
CA GLN A 11 0.07 12.88 -0.70
C GLN A 11 1.43 12.36 -0.23
N VAL A 12 1.46 11.29 0.57
CA VAL A 12 2.71 10.70 1.08
C VAL A 12 3.59 10.21 -0.06
N VAL A 13 3.00 9.48 -1.00
CA VAL A 13 3.75 8.88 -2.11
C VAL A 13 4.28 9.94 -3.08
N THR A 14 3.56 11.05 -3.28
CA THR A 14 3.99 12.13 -4.18
C THR A 14 4.94 13.14 -3.52
N SER A 15 4.98 13.21 -2.17
CA SER A 15 5.85 14.14 -1.43
C SER A 15 7.28 13.66 -1.21
N GLN A 16 7.62 12.42 -1.59
CA GLN A 16 8.99 11.91 -1.46
C GLN A 16 9.95 12.63 -2.41
N ASP A 17 11.19 12.85 -1.95
CA ASP A 17 12.20 13.59 -2.73
C ASP A 17 12.52 12.96 -4.08
N VAL A 18 12.73 13.83 -5.09
CA VAL A 18 13.15 13.45 -6.43
C VAL A 18 14.63 13.08 -6.41
N VAL A 19 14.96 11.82 -6.60
CA VAL A 19 16.34 11.37 -6.77
C VAL A 19 16.73 11.49 -8.24
N ASN A 20 17.50 12.52 -8.58
CA ASN A 20 17.78 12.95 -9.95
C ASN A 20 18.69 12.04 -10.82
N TRP A 21 19.00 10.79 -10.41
CA TRP A 21 20.05 10.00 -11.10
C TRP A 21 19.68 8.54 -11.40
N SER A 22 18.41 8.14 -11.39
CA SER A 22 18.01 6.80 -11.74
C SER A 22 17.18 6.77 -13.02
N SER A 23 17.43 5.79 -13.88
CA SER A 23 16.61 5.51 -15.07
C SER A 23 15.37 4.73 -14.66
N ASN A 24 14.27 4.92 -15.42
CA ASN A 24 13.05 4.13 -15.24
C ASN A 24 13.33 2.63 -15.19
N ASN A 25 12.71 1.94 -14.24
CA ASN A 25 12.85 0.49 -14.07
C ASN A 25 11.62 -0.22 -14.64
N PHE A 26 11.81 -0.90 -15.75
CA PHE A 26 10.79 -1.74 -16.38
C PHE A 26 11.05 -3.24 -16.19
N ILE A 27 12.13 -3.61 -15.48
CA ILE A 27 12.51 -5.00 -15.27
C ILE A 27 12.05 -5.42 -13.87
N PRO A 28 11.09 -6.38 -13.75
CA PRO A 28 10.63 -6.87 -12.47
C PRO A 28 11.79 -7.42 -11.61
N PHE A 29 11.70 -7.18 -10.30
CA PHE A 29 12.65 -7.60 -9.26
C PHE A 29 14.04 -6.96 -9.31
N LYS A 30 14.33 -6.07 -10.27
CA LYS A 30 15.64 -5.47 -10.43
C LYS A 30 16.01 -4.58 -9.24
N GLU A 31 15.13 -3.68 -8.85
CA GLU A 31 15.37 -2.78 -7.71
C GLU A 31 15.25 -3.52 -6.37
N MET A 32 14.31 -4.48 -6.25
CA MET A 32 14.20 -5.32 -5.05
C MET A 32 15.48 -6.10 -4.74
N LEU A 33 16.13 -6.67 -5.78
CA LEU A 33 17.36 -7.45 -5.64
C LEU A 33 18.62 -6.58 -5.49
N ARG A 34 18.54 -5.30 -5.84
CA ARG A 34 19.65 -4.35 -5.72
C ARG A 34 20.01 -4.06 -4.27
N TYR A 35 19.03 -4.08 -3.38
CA TYR A 35 19.24 -3.75 -1.97
C TYR A 35 19.64 -4.98 -1.18
N ARG A 36 20.67 -4.83 -0.34
CA ARG A 36 21.07 -5.88 0.60
C ARG A 36 19.92 -6.18 1.55
N PHE A 37 19.57 -7.44 1.69
CA PHE A 37 18.53 -7.92 2.60
C PHE A 37 18.71 -7.33 4.00
N GLY A 38 17.68 -6.71 4.58
CA GLY A 38 17.73 -6.08 5.89
C GLY A 38 18.38 -4.69 5.94
N SER A 39 18.82 -4.11 4.80
CA SER A 39 19.27 -2.72 4.77
C SER A 39 18.11 -1.74 4.99
N ARG A 40 18.41 -0.53 5.50
CA ARG A 40 17.39 0.52 5.65
C ARG A 40 16.68 0.83 4.32
N LEU A 41 17.39 0.82 3.21
CA LEU A 41 16.82 1.06 1.88
C LEU A 41 15.90 -0.09 1.44
N PHE A 42 16.26 -1.35 1.71
CA PHE A 42 15.39 -2.49 1.47
C PHE A 42 14.10 -2.38 2.28
N ILE A 43 14.19 -2.09 3.59
CA ILE A 43 13.03 -1.93 4.46
C ILE A 43 12.14 -0.80 3.96
N LYS A 44 12.73 0.36 3.66
CA LYS A 44 12.02 1.55 3.17
C LYS A 44 11.26 1.26 1.87
N ASN A 45 11.91 0.68 0.88
CA ASN A 45 11.31 0.49 -0.45
C ASN A 45 10.40 -0.74 -0.49
N VAL A 46 10.81 -1.88 0.05
CA VAL A 46 10.03 -3.13 -0.04
C VAL A 46 8.88 -3.13 0.98
N LEU A 47 9.21 -2.95 2.27
CA LEU A 47 8.18 -2.97 3.30
C LEU A 47 7.31 -1.70 3.28
N GLY A 48 7.88 -0.55 2.93
CA GLY A 48 7.13 0.70 2.82
C GLY A 48 5.97 0.57 1.85
N ASN A 49 6.23 0.18 0.61
CA ASN A 49 5.22 0.02 -0.42
C ASN A 49 4.18 -1.06 -0.06
N LEU A 50 4.66 -2.21 0.45
CA LEU A 50 3.78 -3.30 0.88
C LEU A 50 2.80 -2.87 1.98
N ILE A 51 3.32 -2.22 3.04
CA ILE A 51 2.52 -1.81 4.20
C ILE A 51 1.59 -0.65 3.84
N LEU A 52 2.02 0.26 2.96
CA LEU A 52 1.21 1.38 2.48
C LEU A 52 -0.08 0.91 1.80
N PHE A 53 -0.05 -0.15 1.02
CA PHE A 53 -1.22 -0.63 0.31
C PHE A 53 -2.05 -1.68 1.05
N LEU A 54 -1.56 -2.19 2.17
CA LEU A 54 -2.30 -3.14 3.00
C LEU A 54 -3.63 -2.56 3.53
N PRO A 55 -3.68 -1.36 4.14
CA PRO A 55 -4.94 -0.75 4.53
C PRO A 55 -5.85 -0.43 3.35
N TYR A 56 -5.29 -0.04 2.18
CA TYR A 56 -6.08 0.18 0.97
C TYR A 56 -6.86 -1.08 0.59
N GLY A 57 -6.17 -2.23 0.49
CA GLY A 57 -6.80 -3.51 0.16
C GLY A 57 -7.83 -3.95 1.19
N PHE A 58 -7.56 -3.73 2.47
CA PHE A 58 -8.50 -4.02 3.56
C PHE A 58 -9.77 -3.17 3.46
N PHE A 59 -9.65 -1.84 3.31
CA PHE A 59 -10.80 -0.93 3.22
C PHE A 59 -11.59 -1.12 1.93
N ALA A 60 -10.93 -1.34 0.80
CA ALA A 60 -11.59 -1.66 -0.46
C ALA A 60 -12.42 -2.94 -0.32
N SER A 61 -11.87 -3.95 0.34
CA SER A 61 -12.57 -5.21 0.60
C SER A 61 -13.74 -5.03 1.57
N TYR A 62 -13.56 -4.23 2.61
CA TYR A 62 -14.63 -3.92 3.58
C TYR A 62 -15.82 -3.21 2.93
N THR A 63 -15.53 -2.28 2.00
CA THR A 63 -16.56 -1.48 1.32
C THR A 63 -17.26 -2.26 0.21
N LEU A 64 -16.48 -2.96 -0.63
CA LEU A 64 -16.98 -3.64 -1.82
C LEU A 64 -17.45 -5.07 -1.56
N LYS A 65 -17.01 -5.68 -0.45
CA LYS A 65 -17.34 -7.06 -0.04
C LYS A 65 -17.16 -8.07 -1.19
N PRO A 66 -16.00 -8.10 -1.85
CA PRO A 66 -15.80 -8.93 -3.02
C PRO A 66 -15.80 -10.41 -2.64
N GLU A 67 -16.45 -11.25 -3.44
CA GLU A 67 -16.41 -12.70 -3.27
C GLU A 67 -15.01 -13.27 -3.58
N LYS A 68 -14.29 -12.64 -4.50
CA LYS A 68 -12.96 -13.07 -4.95
C LYS A 68 -11.95 -11.92 -4.88
N GLY A 69 -10.73 -12.22 -4.46
CA GLY A 69 -9.65 -11.23 -4.36
C GLY A 69 -9.21 -10.59 -5.68
N LYS A 70 -9.62 -11.15 -6.82
CA LYS A 70 -9.26 -10.63 -8.16
C LYS A 70 -9.68 -9.15 -8.36
N LEU A 71 -10.84 -8.76 -7.85
CA LEU A 71 -11.31 -7.37 -7.94
C LEU A 71 -10.37 -6.43 -7.18
N ILE A 72 -9.95 -6.82 -5.97
CA ILE A 72 -9.05 -6.01 -5.15
C ILE A 72 -7.67 -5.93 -5.78
N VAL A 73 -7.14 -7.03 -6.30
CA VAL A 73 -5.88 -7.05 -7.05
C VAL A 73 -5.94 -6.08 -8.23
N PHE A 74 -7.02 -6.12 -9.01
CA PHE A 74 -7.20 -5.22 -10.15
C PHE A 74 -7.28 -3.75 -9.73
N LEU A 75 -8.06 -3.43 -8.70
CA LEU A 75 -8.19 -2.05 -8.19
C LEU A 75 -6.86 -1.53 -7.61
N THR A 76 -6.14 -2.38 -6.89
CA THR A 76 -4.82 -2.03 -6.34
C THR A 76 -3.81 -1.80 -7.45
N LEU A 77 -3.82 -2.65 -8.47
CA LEU A 77 -2.96 -2.50 -9.65
C LEU A 77 -3.23 -1.18 -10.36
N LEU A 78 -4.49 -0.83 -10.59
CA LEU A 78 -4.87 0.45 -11.21
C LEU A 78 -4.44 1.64 -10.36
N ALA A 79 -4.66 1.59 -9.05
CA ALA A 79 -4.26 2.65 -8.14
C ALA A 79 -2.74 2.84 -8.13
N SER A 80 -1.98 1.74 -8.04
CA SER A 80 -0.52 1.78 -8.06
C SER A 80 0.02 2.29 -9.39
N LEU A 81 -0.52 1.83 -10.51
CA LEU A 81 -0.14 2.30 -11.83
C LEU A 81 -0.41 3.80 -11.99
N THR A 82 -1.54 4.29 -11.48
CA THR A 82 -1.86 5.72 -11.51
C THR A 82 -0.83 6.52 -10.71
N ILE A 83 -0.43 6.05 -9.54
CA ILE A 83 0.60 6.69 -8.72
C ILE A 83 1.92 6.75 -9.47
N GLU A 84 2.38 5.64 -10.03
CA GLU A 84 3.64 5.59 -10.81
C GLU A 84 3.61 6.53 -12.02
N CYS A 85 2.49 6.59 -12.74
CA CYS A 85 2.32 7.55 -13.84
C CYS A 85 2.42 9.00 -13.37
N VAL A 86 1.78 9.35 -12.24
CA VAL A 86 1.88 10.69 -11.67
C VAL A 86 3.30 10.99 -11.21
N GLN A 87 3.96 10.04 -10.55
CA GLN A 87 5.35 10.17 -10.13
C GLN A 87 6.29 10.43 -11.32
N MET A 88 6.09 9.70 -12.41
CA MET A 88 6.84 9.94 -13.65
C MET A 88 6.60 11.35 -14.21
N MET A 89 5.36 11.86 -14.16
CA MET A 89 5.03 13.21 -14.63
C MET A 89 5.67 14.32 -13.78
N ILE A 90 5.91 14.09 -12.51
CA ILE A 90 6.59 15.04 -11.60
C ILE A 90 8.12 14.86 -11.58
N GLY A 91 8.68 14.08 -12.52
CA GLY A 91 10.13 13.90 -12.68
C GLY A 91 10.74 12.80 -11.80
N ARG A 92 9.92 11.93 -11.21
CA ARG A 92 10.39 10.73 -10.50
C ARG A 92 10.55 9.55 -11.46
N VAL A 93 11.26 8.55 -10.99
CA VAL A 93 11.51 7.31 -11.74
C VAL A 93 10.30 6.40 -11.65
N PHE A 94 9.84 5.91 -12.80
CA PHE A 94 8.82 4.85 -12.86
C PHE A 94 9.46 3.51 -12.44
N ASP A 95 8.81 2.81 -11.50
CA ASP A 95 9.31 1.53 -10.99
C ASP A 95 8.23 0.43 -10.98
N VAL A 96 8.43 -0.60 -11.79
CA VAL A 96 7.55 -1.76 -11.85
C VAL A 96 7.55 -2.56 -10.55
N ASP A 97 8.66 -2.57 -9.81
CA ASP A 97 8.75 -3.27 -8.53
C ASP A 97 7.81 -2.65 -7.48
N ASP A 98 7.65 -1.33 -7.49
CA ASP A 98 6.70 -0.63 -6.62
C ASP A 98 5.26 -1.04 -6.95
N ILE A 99 4.91 -1.17 -8.23
CA ILE A 99 3.59 -1.66 -8.65
C ILE A 99 3.33 -3.07 -8.12
N LEU A 100 4.31 -3.96 -8.22
CA LEU A 100 4.19 -5.33 -7.74
C LEU A 100 4.02 -5.39 -6.22
N LEU A 101 4.83 -4.63 -5.48
CA LEU A 101 4.79 -4.57 -4.02
C LEU A 101 3.48 -3.98 -3.50
N ASN A 102 3.02 -2.89 -4.11
CA ASN A 102 1.75 -2.25 -3.79
C ASN A 102 0.58 -3.21 -4.05
N THR A 103 0.59 -3.91 -5.18
CA THR A 103 -0.44 -4.90 -5.53
C THR A 103 -0.45 -6.06 -4.55
N LEU A 104 0.73 -6.55 -4.17
CA LEU A 104 0.85 -7.60 -3.16
C LEU A 104 0.35 -7.12 -1.78
N GLY A 105 0.69 -5.89 -1.38
CA GLY A 105 0.18 -5.27 -0.15
C GLY A 105 -1.35 -5.20 -0.12
N GLY A 106 -1.96 -4.76 -1.21
CA GLY A 106 -3.42 -4.71 -1.35
C GLY A 106 -4.06 -6.10 -1.29
N TYR A 107 -3.44 -7.10 -1.90
CA TYR A 107 -3.91 -8.49 -1.82
C TYR A 107 -3.81 -9.05 -0.40
N ILE A 108 -2.73 -8.78 0.32
CA ILE A 108 -2.59 -9.15 1.74
C ILE A 108 -3.69 -8.45 2.57
N GLY A 109 -3.98 -7.18 2.31
CA GLY A 109 -5.09 -6.46 2.92
C GLY A 109 -6.45 -7.13 2.70
N TYR A 110 -6.71 -7.62 1.48
CA TYR A 110 -7.90 -8.43 1.18
C TYR A 110 -7.92 -9.73 2.02
N LEU A 111 -6.80 -10.43 2.11
CA LEU A 111 -6.72 -11.65 2.91
C LEU A 111 -6.98 -11.36 4.41
N CYS A 112 -6.42 -10.27 4.94
CA CYS A 112 -6.70 -9.82 6.30
C CYS A 112 -8.20 -9.56 6.53
N TYR A 113 -8.88 -8.93 5.57
CA TYR A 113 -10.33 -8.73 5.64
C TYR A 113 -11.07 -10.07 5.57
N HIS A 114 -10.76 -10.92 4.59
CA HIS A 114 -11.46 -12.18 4.34
C HIS A 114 -11.35 -13.15 5.51
N TYR A 115 -10.15 -13.33 6.04
CA TYR A 115 -9.91 -14.19 7.19
C TYR A 115 -10.26 -13.51 8.51
N GLY A 116 -10.03 -12.22 8.65
CA GLY A 116 -10.41 -11.43 9.82
C GLY A 116 -11.91 -11.45 10.06
N HIS A 117 -12.73 -11.40 9.01
CA HIS A 117 -14.18 -11.52 9.12
C HIS A 117 -14.60 -12.88 9.70
N LYS A 118 -13.88 -13.95 9.37
CA LYS A 118 -14.12 -15.30 9.92
C LYS A 118 -13.78 -15.41 11.41
N PHE A 119 -12.79 -14.63 11.89
CA PHE A 119 -12.43 -14.52 13.31
C PHE A 119 -13.23 -13.42 14.05
N SER A 120 -13.95 -12.59 13.34
CA SER A 120 -14.69 -11.44 13.88
C SER A 120 -15.79 -11.82 14.87
N THR A 121 -16.26 -13.05 14.87
CA THR A 121 -17.22 -13.56 15.88
C THR A 121 -16.65 -13.55 17.29
N LYS A 122 -15.31 -13.59 17.44
CA LYS A 122 -14.59 -13.59 18.73
C LYS A 122 -14.06 -12.21 19.12
N LEU A 123 -14.13 -11.21 18.24
CA LEU A 123 -13.62 -9.86 18.52
C LEU A 123 -14.67 -9.02 19.25
N PRO A 124 -14.24 -8.22 20.27
CA PRO A 124 -15.15 -7.31 20.98
C PRO A 124 -15.77 -6.29 20.00
N SER A 125 -16.98 -5.84 20.32
CA SER A 125 -17.79 -5.00 19.43
C SER A 125 -17.12 -3.67 19.05
N PHE A 126 -16.25 -3.11 19.91
CA PHE A 126 -15.55 -1.87 19.62
C PHE A 126 -14.53 -2.00 18.49
N CYS A 127 -13.90 -3.18 18.33
CA CYS A 127 -12.97 -3.45 17.21
C CYS A 127 -13.68 -3.51 15.84
N LYS A 128 -15.00 -3.64 15.83
CA LYS A 128 -15.82 -3.69 14.62
C LYS A 128 -16.36 -2.32 14.22
N SER A 129 -16.15 -1.30 15.06
CA SER A 129 -16.65 0.04 14.78
C SER A 129 -15.82 0.70 13.67
N GLU A 130 -16.49 1.42 12.78
CA GLU A 130 -15.82 2.19 11.72
C GLU A 130 -14.82 3.20 12.29
N TRP A 131 -15.13 3.78 13.45
CA TRP A 131 -14.26 4.70 14.17
C TRP A 131 -12.92 4.05 14.54
N PHE A 132 -12.94 2.83 15.12
CA PHE A 132 -11.74 2.09 15.49
C PHE A 132 -10.88 1.76 14.27
N LEU A 133 -11.50 1.28 13.19
CA LEU A 133 -10.82 0.95 11.94
C LEU A 133 -10.19 2.20 11.29
N ASN A 134 -10.87 3.34 11.35
CA ASN A 134 -10.35 4.61 10.84
C ASN A 134 -9.12 5.09 11.63
N ILE A 135 -9.17 5.00 12.96
CA ILE A 135 -8.02 5.35 13.81
C ILE A 135 -6.85 4.40 13.55
N LEU A 136 -7.11 3.10 13.49
CA LEU A 136 -6.08 2.11 13.22
C LEU A 136 -5.38 2.37 11.87
N SER A 137 -6.15 2.73 10.84
CA SER A 137 -5.56 3.06 9.52
C SER A 137 -4.72 4.33 9.56
N VAL A 138 -5.13 5.35 10.32
CA VAL A 138 -4.33 6.58 10.49
C VAL A 138 -3.05 6.27 11.27
N ILE A 139 -3.12 5.46 12.32
CA ILE A 139 -1.93 5.05 13.07
C ILE A 139 -0.96 4.29 12.18
N ILE A 140 -1.44 3.31 11.40
CA ILE A 140 -0.60 2.55 10.46
C ILE A 140 0.06 3.51 9.46
N LEU A 141 -0.69 4.45 8.90
CA LEU A 141 -0.16 5.44 7.96
C LEU A 141 0.93 6.31 8.60
N LEU A 142 0.69 6.81 9.83
CA LEU A 142 1.68 7.60 10.58
C LEU A 142 2.94 6.79 10.90
N CYS A 143 2.79 5.51 11.28
CA CYS A 143 3.93 4.61 11.50
C CYS A 143 4.73 4.39 10.22
N VAL A 144 4.05 4.24 9.08
CA VAL A 144 4.72 4.10 7.77
C VAL A 144 5.46 5.39 7.40
N ILE A 145 4.84 6.55 7.60
CA ILE A 145 5.51 7.84 7.39
C ILE A 145 6.77 7.93 8.27
N ALA A 146 6.69 7.58 9.56
CA ALA A 146 7.84 7.60 10.47
C ALA A 146 8.96 6.61 10.09
N ILE A 147 8.65 5.51 9.38
CA ILE A 147 9.64 4.55 8.87
C ILE A 147 10.28 5.05 7.57
N ILE A 148 9.50 5.78 6.75
CA ILE A 148 9.93 6.26 5.43
C ILE A 148 10.75 7.56 5.55
N TRP A 149 10.45 8.39 6.55
CA TRP A 149 11.19 9.61 6.88
C TRP A 149 12.27 9.36 7.93
#